data_a2db745c5b4a5f086c642daefbe1fe8d
#
_entry.id   a2db745c5b4a5f086c642daefbe1fe8d
#
_cell.length_a   1.000
_cell.length_b   1.000
_cell.length_c   1.000
_cell.angle_alpha   90.00
_cell.angle_beta   90.00
_cell.angle_gamma   90.00
#
_symmetry.space_group_name_H-M   'P 1'
#
loop_
_entity.id
_entity.type
_entity.pdbx_description
1 polymer ?
#
loop_
_entity_poly.entity_id
_entity_poly.type
_entity_poly.pdbx_seq_one_letter_code
_entity_poly.pdbx_strand_id
1 'polypeptide(L)'
;MKKRSLAILAGGMSLALLLSSCGPSSAPTESPSSAPADETGQQTAEEPVTITYCNFNASGGNEETLQKMYEAFHEEHPNITVEIETIAMDDYFTQMQTRVAGGTAPDCYELNIENFASYANKGVLAEISGVDLSRLDETALSAFNVDGKQYGLPGNFSNVVLVYNKDLFDQAGIDYPTADGGCGHPRLGR
;
A
#
# COMPACT_ATOMS: atom_id res chain seq x y z
N MET A 1 8.82 -50.26 -6.41
CA MET A 1 10.18 -50.72 -6.78
C MET A 1 10.80 -49.75 -7.76
N LYS A 2 11.84 -49.11 -7.38
CA LYS A 2 13.10 -48.63 -7.98
C LYS A 2 13.53 -47.34 -7.32
N LYS A 3 14.40 -47.50 -6.35
CA LYS A 3 15.29 -46.47 -5.79
C LYS A 3 16.32 -46.12 -6.88
N ARG A 4 16.63 -44.85 -7.05
CA ARG A 4 17.88 -44.40 -7.66
C ARG A 4 18.48 -43.29 -6.79
N SER A 5 19.48 -43.69 -6.03
CA SER A 5 20.50 -42.86 -5.41
C SER A 5 21.53 -42.50 -6.49
N LEU A 6 22.11 -41.31 -6.40
CA LEU A 6 23.49 -40.98 -6.84
C LEU A 6 23.64 -39.46 -6.72
N ALA A 7 24.61 -38.85 -6.22
CA ALA A 7 25.93 -39.09 -5.70
C ALA A 7 26.50 -37.68 -5.48
N ILE A 8 27.14 -37.53 -4.37
CA ILE A 8 27.89 -36.36 -3.90
C ILE A 8 29.16 -36.25 -4.79
N LEU A 9 29.49 -35.04 -5.22
CA LEU A 9 30.83 -34.69 -5.68
C LEU A 9 31.29 -33.42 -4.97
N ALA A 10 32.21 -33.64 -4.05
CA ALA A 10 33.01 -32.64 -3.37
C ALA A 10 34.29 -32.37 -4.21
N GLY A 11 34.73 -31.16 -4.23
CA GLY A 11 36.03 -30.72 -4.71
C GLY A 11 36.05 -29.19 -4.62
N GLY A 12 36.83 -28.52 -3.90
CA GLY A 12 38.23 -28.64 -3.57
C GLY A 12 38.81 -27.23 -3.72
N MET A 13 38.98 -26.54 -2.63
CA MET A 13 40.13 -25.76 -2.15
C MET A 13 41.01 -25.06 -3.23
N SER A 14 41.07 -23.72 -3.14
CA SER A 14 42.35 -23.03 -3.31
C SER A 14 42.37 -21.67 -2.58
N LEU A 15 43.24 -21.64 -1.61
CA LEU A 15 43.71 -20.57 -0.76
C LEU A 15 44.79 -19.78 -1.51
N ALA A 16 44.69 -18.47 -1.60
CA ALA A 16 45.83 -17.62 -1.94
C ALA A 16 45.82 -16.34 -1.08
N LEU A 17 46.65 -16.41 -0.08
CA LEU A 17 47.13 -15.27 0.70
C LEU A 17 48.22 -14.52 -0.11
N LEU A 18 48.13 -13.21 -0.21
CA LEU A 18 49.32 -12.35 -0.41
C LEU A 18 49.21 -11.15 0.54
N LEU A 19 50.16 -11.14 1.49
CA LEU A 19 50.57 -10.03 2.35
C LEU A 19 51.60 -9.19 1.60
N SER A 20 51.55 -7.88 1.79
CA SER A 20 52.70 -6.93 1.81
C SER A 20 52.11 -5.52 1.57
N SER A 21 52.47 -4.44 2.20
CA SER A 21 53.66 -4.02 2.90
C SER A 21 53.35 -2.68 3.62
N CYS A 22 53.86 -2.53 4.81
CA CYS A 22 53.98 -1.29 5.55
C CYS A 22 55.03 -0.33 4.95
N GLY A 23 54.81 0.98 5.11
CA GLY A 23 55.87 1.97 5.06
C GLY A 23 55.40 3.35 5.53
N PRO A 24 55.98 3.97 6.56
CA PRO A 24 55.59 5.27 7.08
C PRO A 24 56.46 6.39 6.54
N SER A 25 55.92 7.59 6.33
CA SER A 25 56.74 8.83 6.34
C SER A 25 55.88 10.09 6.55
N SER A 26 56.15 10.68 7.72
CA SER A 26 56.34 12.09 8.03
C SER A 26 55.41 13.17 7.46
N ALA A 27 54.78 13.88 8.41
CA ALA A 27 54.24 15.24 8.28
C ALA A 27 55.35 16.28 7.99
N PRO A 28 55.02 17.53 7.53
CA PRO A 28 54.61 18.55 8.50
C PRO A 28 53.44 19.46 8.06
N THR A 29 52.69 19.90 9.05
CA THR A 29 52.06 21.16 9.36
C THR A 29 52.22 22.30 8.36
N GLU A 30 51.09 22.82 7.89
CA GLU A 30 50.79 24.26 7.79
C GLU A 30 49.28 24.49 7.65
N SER A 31 48.71 25.17 8.64
CA SER A 31 47.46 25.90 8.50
C SER A 31 47.81 27.33 8.09
N PRO A 32 47.10 28.02 7.21
CA PRO A 32 46.14 28.95 7.71
C PRO A 32 44.91 29.22 6.77
N SER A 33 44.00 29.93 7.35
CA SER A 33 43.08 30.90 6.77
C SER A 33 41.68 30.42 6.46
N SER A 34 40.84 30.75 7.44
CA SER A 34 39.41 30.94 7.32
C SER A 34 39.00 31.84 6.17
N ALA A 35 38.23 31.31 5.21
CA ALA A 35 37.36 32.09 4.37
C ALA A 35 35.92 31.68 4.70
N PRO A 36 34.94 32.60 4.71
CA PRO A 36 33.57 32.25 5.09
C PRO A 36 32.98 31.35 4.01
N ALA A 37 32.48 30.19 4.42
CA ALA A 37 31.69 29.33 3.60
C ALA A 37 30.35 30.05 3.29
N ASP A 38 30.20 30.41 2.07
CA ASP A 38 28.93 30.76 1.48
C ASP A 38 28.00 29.53 1.62
N GLU A 39 27.02 29.60 2.52
CA GLU A 39 25.96 28.60 2.64
C GLU A 39 25.03 28.73 1.46
N THR A 40 25.50 28.36 0.29
CA THR A 40 24.64 28.01 -0.82
C THR A 40 24.06 26.65 -0.47
N GLY A 41 22.80 26.64 -0.02
CA GLY A 41 22.04 25.44 0.24
C GLY A 41 22.11 24.50 -0.96
N GLN A 42 22.97 23.51 -0.87
CA GLN A 42 23.07 22.42 -1.81
C GLN A 42 21.86 21.54 -1.54
N GLN A 43 20.75 21.84 -2.22
CA GLN A 43 19.65 20.91 -2.37
C GLN A 43 20.26 19.67 -3.02
N THR A 44 20.53 18.64 -2.21
CA THR A 44 20.87 17.32 -2.73
C THR A 44 19.68 16.90 -3.58
N ALA A 45 19.85 16.86 -4.90
CA ALA A 45 18.86 16.32 -5.78
C ALA A 45 18.55 14.90 -5.31
N GLU A 46 17.35 14.67 -4.83
CA GLU A 46 16.91 13.34 -4.44
C GLU A 46 16.95 12.44 -5.68
N GLU A 47 17.42 11.20 -5.50
CA GLU A 47 17.52 10.26 -6.61
C GLU A 47 16.12 9.96 -7.18
N PRO A 48 15.97 9.82 -8.51
CA PRO A 48 14.69 9.43 -9.10
C PRO A 48 14.22 8.08 -8.58
N VAL A 49 12.96 8.02 -8.15
CA VAL A 49 12.31 6.81 -7.64
C VAL A 49 11.03 6.56 -8.44
N THR A 50 10.80 5.30 -8.81
CA THR A 50 9.51 4.88 -9.37
C THR A 50 8.82 3.99 -8.35
N ILE A 51 7.55 4.30 -8.04
CA ILE A 51 6.67 3.49 -7.22
C ILE A 51 5.47 3.03 -8.05
N THR A 52 5.00 1.84 -7.77
CA THR A 52 3.84 1.23 -8.44
C THR A 52 2.62 1.30 -7.54
N TYR A 53 1.49 1.74 -8.11
CA TYR A 53 0.19 1.80 -7.42
C TYR A 53 -0.87 1.03 -8.20
N CYS A 54 -1.54 0.08 -7.55
CA CYS A 54 -2.57 -0.72 -8.17
C CYS A 54 -3.94 -0.53 -7.49
N ASN A 55 -4.98 -0.29 -8.32
CA ASN A 55 -6.34 -0.10 -7.87
C ASN A 55 -7.32 -0.99 -8.63
N PHE A 56 -8.57 -1.13 -8.10
CA PHE A 56 -9.62 -1.96 -8.72
C PHE A 56 -10.81 -1.16 -9.24
N ASN A 57 -10.77 0.16 -9.17
CA ASN A 57 -11.89 0.99 -9.56
C ASN A 57 -11.66 1.62 -10.95
N ALA A 58 -12.04 0.89 -12.00
CA ALA A 58 -11.95 1.32 -13.40
C ALA A 58 -13.16 2.15 -13.89
N SER A 59 -14.14 2.46 -13.02
CA SER A 59 -15.40 3.10 -13.42
C SER A 59 -15.55 4.54 -12.94
N GLY A 60 -16.45 5.30 -13.55
CA GLY A 60 -16.89 6.60 -13.05
C GLY A 60 -15.87 7.72 -13.09
N GLY A 61 -14.89 7.65 -14.00
CA GLY A 61 -13.84 8.70 -14.13
C GLY A 61 -12.76 8.61 -13.04
N ASN A 62 -12.66 7.48 -12.33
CA ASN A 62 -11.67 7.26 -11.30
C ASN A 62 -10.24 7.36 -11.85
N GLU A 63 -9.99 6.79 -13.02
CA GLU A 63 -8.66 6.85 -13.66
C GLU A 63 -8.23 8.30 -13.96
N GLU A 64 -9.15 9.14 -14.45
CA GLU A 64 -8.87 10.57 -14.67
C GLU A 64 -8.60 11.29 -13.34
N THR A 65 -9.32 10.94 -12.29
CA THR A 65 -9.12 11.51 -10.95
C THR A 65 -7.76 11.11 -10.38
N LEU A 66 -7.39 9.83 -10.47
CA LEU A 66 -6.08 9.34 -10.04
C LEU A 66 -4.95 10.00 -10.82
N GLN A 67 -5.12 10.17 -12.13
CA GLN A 67 -4.12 10.85 -12.96
C GLN A 67 -3.91 12.31 -12.51
N LYS A 68 -4.98 13.06 -12.24
CA LYS A 68 -4.88 14.44 -11.72
C LYS A 68 -4.22 14.49 -10.33
N MET A 69 -4.54 13.52 -9.47
CA MET A 69 -3.89 13.42 -8.15
C MET A 69 -2.39 13.14 -8.28
N TYR A 70 -2.01 12.25 -9.20
CA TYR A 70 -0.61 11.97 -9.49
C TYR A 70 0.12 13.20 -10.05
N GLU A 71 -0.49 13.92 -10.99
CA GLU A 71 0.10 15.14 -11.57
C GLU A 71 0.38 16.17 -10.49
N ALA A 72 -0.59 16.43 -9.60
CA ALA A 72 -0.40 17.32 -8.46
C ALA A 72 0.68 16.86 -7.50
N PHE A 73 0.75 15.55 -7.21
CA PHE A 73 1.79 14.97 -6.39
C PHE A 73 3.18 15.11 -7.04
N HIS A 74 3.28 14.87 -8.35
CA HIS A 74 4.53 14.96 -9.08
C HIS A 74 5.06 16.41 -9.19
N GLU A 75 4.17 17.41 -9.21
CA GLU A 75 4.58 18.82 -9.13
C GLU A 75 5.30 19.13 -7.82
N GLU A 76 4.87 18.53 -6.71
CA GLU A 76 5.50 18.70 -5.39
C GLU A 76 6.73 17.78 -5.20
N HIS A 77 6.75 16.61 -5.87
CA HIS A 77 7.77 15.57 -5.74
C HIS A 77 8.28 15.12 -7.13
N PRO A 78 9.01 15.98 -7.87
CA PRO A 78 9.40 15.70 -9.26
C PRO A 78 10.38 14.53 -9.42
N ASN A 79 11.02 14.12 -8.35
CA ASN A 79 11.89 12.95 -8.31
C ASN A 79 11.12 11.63 -8.17
N ILE A 80 9.82 11.64 -7.87
CA ILE A 80 8.99 10.44 -7.70
C ILE A 80 8.05 10.26 -8.90
N THR A 81 8.17 9.12 -9.55
CA THR A 81 7.23 8.69 -10.60
C THR A 81 6.29 7.63 -10.02
N VAL A 82 4.99 7.79 -10.23
CA VAL A 82 3.98 6.79 -9.83
C VAL A 82 3.43 6.11 -11.09
N GLU A 83 3.65 4.80 -11.19
CA GLU A 83 3.04 3.97 -12.22
C GLU A 83 1.71 3.42 -11.71
N ILE A 84 0.61 3.86 -12.35
CA ILE A 84 -0.76 3.48 -11.96
C ILE A 84 -1.22 2.30 -12.81
N GLU A 85 -1.61 1.21 -12.15
CA GLU A 85 -2.25 0.05 -12.76
C GLU A 85 -3.69 -0.07 -12.27
N THR A 86 -4.64 -0.26 -13.18
CA THR A 86 -6.04 -0.54 -12.83
C THR A 86 -6.42 -1.94 -13.29
N ILE A 87 -6.88 -2.78 -12.37
CA ILE A 87 -7.36 -4.14 -12.66
C ILE A 87 -8.85 -4.17 -12.35
N ALA A 88 -9.65 -4.80 -13.22
CA ALA A 88 -11.08 -4.96 -12.98
C ALA A 88 -11.36 -5.69 -11.66
N MET A 89 -12.37 -5.23 -10.91
CA MET A 89 -12.67 -5.72 -9.56
C MET A 89 -12.84 -7.23 -9.48
N ASP A 90 -13.41 -7.84 -10.50
CA ASP A 90 -13.66 -9.30 -10.54
C ASP A 90 -12.37 -10.13 -10.49
N ASP A 91 -11.29 -9.61 -11.06
CA ASP A 91 -9.98 -10.28 -11.12
C ASP A 91 -8.99 -9.76 -10.08
N TYR A 92 -9.21 -8.57 -9.57
CA TYR A 92 -8.24 -7.83 -8.75
C TYR A 92 -7.72 -8.62 -7.55
N PHE A 93 -8.64 -9.08 -6.69
CA PHE A 93 -8.24 -9.74 -5.44
C PHE A 93 -7.54 -11.07 -5.67
N THR A 94 -7.92 -11.80 -6.73
CA THR A 94 -7.24 -13.06 -7.12
C THR A 94 -5.83 -12.79 -7.62
N GLN A 95 -5.66 -11.78 -8.46
CA GLN A 95 -4.34 -11.38 -8.96
C GLN A 95 -3.46 -10.84 -7.83
N MET A 96 -4.01 -9.98 -6.95
CA MET A 96 -3.25 -9.43 -5.82
C MET A 96 -2.79 -10.52 -4.85
N GLN A 97 -3.63 -11.51 -4.53
CA GLN A 97 -3.21 -12.65 -3.72
C GLN A 97 -2.04 -13.40 -4.35
N THR A 98 -2.08 -13.61 -5.65
CA THR A 98 -1.01 -14.29 -6.39
C THR A 98 0.27 -13.48 -6.38
N ARG A 99 0.20 -12.19 -6.65
CA ARG A 99 1.35 -11.27 -6.65
C ARG A 99 2.01 -11.18 -5.28
N VAL A 100 1.20 -11.00 -4.21
CA VAL A 100 1.70 -10.96 -2.82
C VAL A 100 2.39 -12.27 -2.45
N ALA A 101 1.78 -13.42 -2.77
CA ALA A 101 2.38 -14.73 -2.49
C ALA A 101 3.67 -14.98 -3.31
N GLY A 102 3.76 -14.40 -4.51
CA GLY A 102 4.93 -14.50 -5.38
C GLY A 102 6.02 -13.45 -5.13
N GLY A 103 5.80 -12.51 -4.20
CA GLY A 103 6.76 -11.41 -3.95
C GLY A 103 6.84 -10.38 -5.08
N THR A 104 5.77 -10.25 -5.86
CA THR A 104 5.65 -9.33 -7.01
C THR A 104 4.49 -8.34 -6.84
N ALA A 105 4.08 -8.10 -5.60
CA ALA A 105 3.08 -7.10 -5.29
C ALA A 105 3.58 -5.70 -5.68
N PRO A 106 2.69 -4.80 -6.10
CA PRO A 106 3.04 -3.39 -6.25
C PRO A 106 3.41 -2.77 -4.91
N ASP A 107 4.10 -1.63 -4.94
CA ASP A 107 4.53 -0.91 -3.73
C ASP A 107 3.34 -0.42 -2.91
N CYS A 108 2.30 0.06 -3.59
CA CYS A 108 1.03 0.48 -2.99
C CYS A 108 -0.15 -0.18 -3.72
N TYR A 109 -1.19 -0.55 -3.00
CA TYR A 109 -2.38 -1.11 -3.60
C TYR A 109 -3.63 -0.94 -2.73
N GLU A 110 -4.79 -0.91 -3.36
CA GLU A 110 -6.06 -0.79 -2.66
C GLU A 110 -6.53 -2.13 -2.09
N LEU A 111 -7.09 -2.08 -0.90
CA LEU A 111 -7.81 -3.20 -0.30
C LEU A 111 -9.17 -2.73 0.23
N ASN A 112 -10.20 -3.51 -0.01
CA ASN A 112 -11.45 -3.36 0.73
C ASN A 112 -11.27 -3.93 2.15
N ILE A 113 -12.15 -3.52 3.05
CA ILE A 113 -12.05 -3.91 4.46
C ILE A 113 -12.14 -5.42 4.68
N GLU A 114 -12.89 -6.14 3.85
CA GLU A 114 -13.08 -7.59 3.95
C GLU A 114 -11.75 -8.34 3.70
N ASN A 115 -10.91 -7.84 2.79
CA ASN A 115 -9.62 -8.44 2.48
C ASN A 115 -8.50 -7.95 3.40
N PHE A 116 -8.59 -6.72 3.90
CA PHE A 116 -7.55 -6.10 4.72
C PHE A 116 -7.11 -6.97 5.89
N ALA A 117 -8.05 -7.46 6.71
CA ALA A 117 -7.75 -8.26 7.89
C ALA A 117 -6.91 -9.51 7.56
N SER A 118 -7.21 -10.16 6.42
CA SER A 118 -6.43 -11.33 5.97
C SER A 118 -5.00 -10.97 5.61
N TYR A 119 -4.77 -9.83 4.95
CA TYR A 119 -3.44 -9.36 4.57
C TYR A 119 -2.64 -8.91 5.79
N ALA A 120 -3.25 -8.16 6.70
CA ALA A 120 -2.62 -7.72 7.94
C ALA A 120 -2.18 -8.91 8.80
N ASN A 121 -3.06 -9.91 8.99
CA ASN A 121 -2.75 -11.12 9.77
C ASN A 121 -1.65 -11.99 9.15
N LYS A 122 -1.47 -11.93 7.85
CA LYS A 122 -0.36 -12.63 7.14
C LYS A 122 0.97 -11.88 7.25
N GLY A 123 0.97 -10.65 7.79
CA GLY A 123 2.18 -9.83 7.92
C GLY A 123 2.77 -9.38 6.57
N VAL A 124 1.92 -9.22 5.54
CA VAL A 124 2.34 -8.81 4.20
C VAL A 124 2.11 -7.32 3.92
N LEU A 125 1.61 -6.59 4.91
CA LEU A 125 1.47 -5.14 4.87
C LEU A 125 2.55 -4.48 5.72
N ALA A 126 3.11 -3.39 5.23
CA ALA A 126 4.04 -2.57 6.00
C ALA A 126 3.26 -1.65 6.95
N GLU A 127 3.81 -1.39 8.13
CA GLU A 127 3.29 -0.39 9.05
C GLU A 127 3.49 1.01 8.48
N ILE A 128 2.41 1.81 8.47
CA ILE A 128 2.43 3.22 8.07
C ILE A 128 2.80 4.05 9.29
N SER A 129 3.95 4.71 9.25
CA SER A 129 4.45 5.56 10.32
C SER A 129 5.03 6.86 9.77
N GLY A 130 5.11 7.88 10.63
CA GLY A 130 5.69 9.17 10.24
C GLY A 130 4.81 10.04 9.35
N VAL A 131 3.52 9.68 9.17
CA VAL A 131 2.56 10.41 8.35
C VAL A 131 1.59 11.18 9.25
N ASP A 132 1.26 12.41 8.89
CA ASP A 132 0.22 13.18 9.57
C ASP A 132 -1.16 12.67 9.18
N LEU A 133 -1.83 11.99 10.11
CA LEU A 133 -3.17 11.41 9.94
C LEU A 133 -4.29 12.32 10.47
N SER A 134 -3.97 13.50 10.97
CA SER A 134 -4.94 14.41 11.65
C SER A 134 -6.09 14.87 10.76
N ARG A 135 -5.93 14.78 9.44
CA ARG A 135 -6.94 15.16 8.45
C ARG A 135 -7.90 14.03 8.06
N LEU A 136 -7.64 12.81 8.54
CA LEU A 136 -8.46 11.64 8.25
C LEU A 136 -9.44 11.35 9.38
N ASP A 137 -10.60 10.80 9.05
CA ASP A 137 -11.61 10.41 10.03
C ASP A 137 -11.07 9.26 10.92
N GLU A 138 -11.16 9.45 12.24
CA GLU A 138 -10.61 8.52 13.22
C GLU A 138 -11.32 7.14 13.16
N THR A 139 -12.64 7.14 12.92
CA THR A 139 -13.40 5.89 12.80
C THR A 139 -12.96 5.11 11.56
N ALA A 140 -12.78 5.79 10.43
CA ALA A 140 -12.29 5.17 9.21
C ALA A 140 -10.86 4.66 9.36
N LEU A 141 -9.98 5.41 10.03
CA LEU A 141 -8.61 4.98 10.33
C LEU A 141 -8.59 3.72 11.21
N SER A 142 -9.46 3.65 12.22
CA SER A 142 -9.51 2.52 13.15
C SER A 142 -9.78 1.18 12.46
N ALA A 143 -10.47 1.19 11.32
CA ALA A 143 -10.76 0.00 10.52
C ALA A 143 -9.49 -0.65 9.92
N PHE A 144 -8.41 0.12 9.77
CA PHE A 144 -7.13 -0.32 9.20
C PHE A 144 -6.00 -0.33 10.23
N ASN A 145 -6.37 -0.38 11.52
CA ASN A 145 -5.44 -0.50 12.64
C ASN A 145 -5.48 -1.93 13.20
N VAL A 146 -4.32 -2.53 13.42
CA VAL A 146 -4.19 -3.85 14.06
C VAL A 146 -3.15 -3.73 15.16
N ASP A 147 -3.53 -4.09 16.38
CA ASP A 147 -2.68 -4.06 17.57
C ASP A 147 -1.98 -2.71 17.82
N GLY A 148 -2.70 -1.61 17.54
CA GLY A 148 -2.20 -0.25 17.71
C GLY A 148 -1.32 0.28 16.57
N LYS A 149 -1.17 -0.48 15.49
CA LYS A 149 -0.37 -0.12 14.32
C LYS A 149 -1.25 0.10 13.10
N GLN A 150 -0.96 1.15 12.35
CA GLN A 150 -1.69 1.49 11.13
C GLN A 150 -1.08 0.79 9.91
N TYR A 151 -1.89 0.04 9.16
CA TYR A 151 -1.45 -0.70 7.97
C TYR A 151 -2.16 -0.29 6.68
N GLY A 152 -3.12 0.61 6.76
CA GLY A 152 -3.81 1.16 5.60
C GLY A 152 -4.39 2.53 5.91
N LEU A 153 -4.60 3.33 4.86
CA LEU A 153 -5.26 4.64 4.96
C LEU A 153 -6.61 4.55 4.24
N PRO A 154 -7.69 5.10 4.83
CA PRO A 154 -9.00 5.12 4.19
C PRO A 154 -8.97 6.09 2.99
N GLY A 155 -9.13 5.57 1.78
CA GLY A 155 -9.26 6.39 0.57
C GLY A 155 -10.69 6.86 0.33
N ASN A 156 -11.65 5.99 0.61
CA ASN A 156 -13.09 6.27 0.51
C ASN A 156 -13.88 5.38 1.47
N PHE A 157 -15.16 5.69 1.63
CA PHE A 157 -16.10 4.82 2.33
C PHE A 157 -17.46 4.83 1.63
N SER A 158 -18.19 3.74 1.78
CA SER A 158 -19.55 3.61 1.27
C SER A 158 -20.47 3.07 2.34
N ASN A 159 -21.75 3.43 2.25
CA ASN A 159 -22.78 2.88 3.10
C ASN A 159 -23.68 1.97 2.30
N VAL A 160 -24.03 0.82 2.87
CA VAL A 160 -25.08 -0.02 2.33
C VAL A 160 -26.43 0.53 2.81
N VAL A 161 -27.30 0.87 1.89
CA VAL A 161 -28.62 1.39 2.18
C VAL A 161 -29.69 0.50 1.55
N LEU A 162 -30.81 0.36 2.25
CA LEU A 162 -31.98 -0.33 1.71
C LEU A 162 -32.90 0.70 1.05
N VAL A 163 -33.10 0.55 -0.24
CA VAL A 163 -34.09 1.34 -0.99
C VAL A 163 -35.29 0.45 -1.29
N TYR A 164 -36.50 0.94 -0.99
CA TYR A 164 -37.73 0.21 -1.22
C TYR A 164 -38.81 1.08 -1.85
N ASN A 165 -39.73 0.45 -2.65
CA ASN A 165 -40.84 1.13 -3.23
C ASN A 165 -42.04 1.11 -2.28
N LYS A 166 -42.43 2.28 -1.78
CA LYS A 166 -43.55 2.43 -0.83
C LYS A 166 -44.87 1.97 -1.38
N ASP A 167 -45.16 2.27 -2.65
CA ASP A 167 -46.44 1.89 -3.27
C ASP A 167 -46.63 0.37 -3.34
N LEU A 168 -45.55 -0.37 -3.56
CA LEU A 168 -45.57 -1.84 -3.55
C LEU A 168 -45.83 -2.39 -2.15
N PHE A 169 -45.25 -1.79 -1.13
CA PHE A 169 -45.51 -2.16 0.26
C PHE A 169 -46.94 -1.87 0.66
N ASP A 170 -47.48 -0.72 0.26
CA ASP A 170 -48.88 -0.34 0.52
C ASP A 170 -49.85 -1.27 -0.19
N GLN A 171 -49.61 -1.61 -1.47
CA GLN A 171 -50.44 -2.56 -2.23
C GLN A 171 -50.41 -3.96 -1.62
N ALA A 172 -49.27 -4.39 -1.09
CA ALA A 172 -49.12 -5.67 -0.44
C ALA A 172 -49.66 -5.71 0.99
N GLY A 173 -50.02 -4.55 1.58
CA GLY A 173 -50.50 -4.46 2.95
C GLY A 173 -49.44 -4.84 4.00
N ILE A 174 -48.17 -4.62 3.70
CA ILE A 174 -47.05 -4.90 4.62
C ILE A 174 -46.44 -3.60 5.15
N ASP A 175 -45.88 -3.66 6.36
CA ASP A 175 -45.21 -2.51 6.96
C ASP A 175 -43.88 -2.23 6.27
N TYR A 176 -43.45 -0.94 6.29
CA TYR A 176 -42.18 -0.55 5.73
C TYR A 176 -41.02 -1.14 6.56
N PRO A 177 -39.85 -1.35 5.95
CA PRO A 177 -38.64 -1.70 6.68
C PRO A 177 -38.31 -0.66 7.76
N THR A 178 -37.91 -1.13 8.92
CA THR A 178 -37.52 -0.30 10.05
C THR A 178 -35.99 -0.19 10.17
N ALA A 179 -35.50 0.83 10.87
CA ALA A 179 -34.07 1.11 11.02
C ALA A 179 -33.28 -0.02 11.73
N ASP A 180 -33.96 -0.87 12.49
CA ASP A 180 -33.41 -2.04 13.17
C ASP A 180 -33.38 -3.31 12.28
N GLY A 181 -33.68 -3.18 10.99
CA GLY A 181 -33.62 -4.27 10.01
C GLY A 181 -34.86 -5.18 10.01
N GLY A 182 -35.94 -4.79 10.69
CA GLY A 182 -37.22 -5.50 10.62
C GLY A 182 -37.78 -5.45 9.20
N CYS A 183 -37.97 -6.59 8.54
CA CYS A 183 -38.75 -6.67 7.31
C CYS A 183 -40.24 -6.75 7.66
N GLY A 184 -41.03 -5.94 6.94
CA GLY A 184 -42.46 -5.72 7.18
C GLY A 184 -43.28 -6.98 7.50
N HIS A 185 -44.02 -6.89 8.57
CA HIS A 185 -45.07 -7.84 8.87
C HIS A 185 -46.37 -7.45 8.10
N PRO A 186 -47.23 -8.41 7.77
CA PRO A 186 -48.54 -8.10 7.22
C PRO A 186 -49.28 -7.15 8.15
N ARG A 187 -49.81 -6.04 7.60
CA ARG A 187 -50.65 -5.12 8.38
C ARG A 187 -51.92 -5.87 8.74
N LEU A 188 -52.04 -6.27 10.01
CA LEU A 188 -53.28 -6.81 10.51
C LEU A 188 -54.31 -5.69 10.44
N GLY A 189 -55.30 -5.84 9.57
CA GLY A 189 -56.38 -4.84 9.42
C GLY A 189 -57.02 -4.53 10.76
N ARG A 190 -57.17 -3.23 11.03
CA ARG A 190 -58.02 -2.74 12.13
C ARG A 190 -59.48 -2.80 11.74
#